data_f600dcb16cb7eb82c285beeee50e0889
#
_entry.id   f600dcb16cb7eb82c285beeee50e0889
#
_cell.length_a   1.000
_cell.length_b   1.000
_cell.length_c   1.000
_cell.angle_alpha   90.00
_cell.angle_beta   90.00
_cell.angle_gamma   90.00
#
_symmetry.space_group_name_H-M   'P 1'
#
loop_
_entity.id
_entity.type
_entity.pdbx_description
1 polymer ?
#
loop_
_entity_poly.entity_id
_entity_poly.type
_entity_poly.pdbx_seq_one_letter_code
_entity_poly.pdbx_strand_id
1 'polypeptide(L)'
;SDIDSGVRVGVTKESAYPACRYFCGMPADFEGEYLRPPTGCVPAEIKRTREEFKRLYDRKEYAAARAKLEPAFGNCGKFIDWLDTGWMRNDLALAQLRAGDAASCLRTLEPLAKDAAKSDAQITRDMVAPTDVENWLPVVKAARTNLKLCAAAKK
;
A
#
# COMPACT_ATOMS: atom_id res chain seq x y z
N SER A 1 -3.35 -13.61 24.54
CA SER A 1 -4.17 -14.80 24.21
C SER A 1 -4.36 -14.89 22.71
N ASP A 2 -4.37 -16.11 22.19
CA ASP A 2 -4.67 -16.36 20.77
C ASP A 2 -6.15 -16.09 20.47
N ILE A 3 -6.40 -15.54 19.29
CA ILE A 3 -7.73 -15.39 18.67
C ILE A 3 -7.67 -16.04 17.29
N ASP A 4 -8.81 -16.39 16.69
CA ASP A 4 -8.88 -17.17 15.44
C ASP A 4 -8.01 -16.61 14.29
N SER A 5 -7.81 -15.29 14.21
CA SER A 5 -7.05 -14.62 13.15
C SER A 5 -5.82 -13.85 13.63
N GLY A 6 -5.42 -13.98 14.90
CA GLY A 6 -4.32 -13.18 15.44
C GLY A 6 -4.02 -13.43 16.90
N VAL A 7 -3.48 -12.42 17.57
CA VAL A 7 -3.12 -12.44 18.99
C VAL A 7 -3.65 -11.17 19.65
N ARG A 8 -4.29 -11.34 20.82
CA ARG A 8 -4.64 -10.22 21.68
C ARG A 8 -3.57 -10.05 22.74
N VAL A 9 -2.99 -8.87 22.80
CA VAL A 9 -2.00 -8.46 23.81
C VAL A 9 -2.66 -7.50 24.78
N GLY A 10 -2.46 -7.72 26.08
CA GLY A 10 -2.94 -6.82 27.12
C GLY A 10 -2.00 -6.82 28.31
N VAL A 11 -1.99 -5.73 29.08
CA VAL A 11 -1.21 -5.62 30.32
C VAL A 11 -1.99 -6.27 31.46
N THR A 12 -1.42 -7.34 32.02
CA THR A 12 -2.09 -8.12 33.08
C THR A 12 -1.95 -7.52 34.48
N LYS A 13 -1.09 -6.51 34.67
CA LYS A 13 -0.89 -5.80 35.94
C LYS A 13 -0.71 -4.32 35.66
N GLU A 14 -1.58 -3.51 36.24
CA GLU A 14 -1.54 -2.04 36.15
C GLU A 14 -0.19 -1.46 36.63
N SER A 15 0.50 -2.14 37.56
CA SER A 15 1.82 -1.77 38.03
C SER A 15 2.95 -1.94 37.01
N ALA A 16 2.74 -2.69 35.93
CA ALA A 16 3.73 -2.86 34.86
C ALA A 16 3.71 -1.70 33.85
N TYR A 17 2.64 -0.94 33.81
CA TYR A 17 2.44 0.16 32.86
C TYR A 17 3.50 1.29 32.97
N PRO A 18 3.84 1.78 34.20
CA PRO A 18 4.88 2.79 34.36
C PRO A 18 6.26 2.32 33.94
N ALA A 19 6.61 1.06 34.24
CA ALA A 19 7.90 0.49 33.89
C ALA A 19 8.05 0.34 32.34
N CYS A 20 7.00 -0.11 31.67
CA CYS A 20 7.01 -0.20 30.21
C CYS A 20 7.18 1.18 29.56
N ARG A 21 6.47 2.22 30.04
CA ARG A 21 6.63 3.59 29.55
C ARG A 21 8.03 4.15 29.78
N TYR A 22 8.66 3.82 30.89
CA TYR A 22 9.99 4.31 31.21
C TYR A 22 11.06 3.71 30.28
N PHE A 23 10.96 2.41 29.94
CA PHE A 23 11.96 1.74 29.14
C PHE A 23 11.69 1.80 27.63
N CYS A 24 10.41 1.88 27.21
CA CYS A 24 10.03 1.83 25.79
C CYS A 24 9.76 3.22 25.19
N GLY A 25 9.78 4.26 26.01
CA GLY A 25 9.41 5.63 25.61
C GLY A 25 7.90 5.83 25.48
N MET A 26 7.47 7.10 25.50
CA MET A 26 6.08 7.45 25.23
C MET A 26 5.91 7.66 23.73
N PRO A 27 4.89 7.09 23.07
CA PRO A 27 3.72 6.34 23.54
C PRO A 27 3.77 4.84 23.20
N ALA A 28 4.69 4.08 23.77
CA ALA A 28 4.72 2.64 23.54
C ALA A 28 3.55 1.96 24.26
N ASP A 29 2.44 1.80 23.56
CA ASP A 29 1.31 1.00 23.97
C ASP A 29 1.27 -0.26 23.10
N PHE A 30 1.41 -1.43 23.76
CA PHE A 30 1.39 -2.72 23.08
C PHE A 30 0.06 -3.45 23.28
N GLU A 31 -0.91 -2.82 23.92
CA GLU A 31 -2.22 -3.40 24.08
C GLU A 31 -2.99 -3.37 22.75
N GLY A 32 -3.63 -4.46 22.41
CA GLY A 32 -4.45 -4.53 21.21
C GLY A 32 -4.60 -5.91 20.61
N GLU A 33 -5.28 -5.94 19.50
CA GLU A 33 -5.43 -7.14 18.67
C GLU A 33 -4.48 -7.06 17.49
N TYR A 34 -3.60 -8.06 17.39
CA TYR A 34 -2.62 -8.18 16.31
C TYR A 34 -3.06 -9.29 15.37
N LEU A 35 -3.42 -8.92 14.17
CA LEU A 35 -3.81 -9.88 13.14
C LEU A 35 -2.58 -10.61 12.60
N ARG A 36 -2.74 -11.91 12.35
CA ARG A 36 -1.71 -12.70 11.67
C ARG A 36 -1.84 -12.51 10.16
N PRO A 37 -0.78 -12.06 9.46
CA PRO A 37 -0.82 -11.96 8.01
C PRO A 37 -1.02 -13.36 7.40
N PRO A 38 -1.87 -13.48 6.37
CA PRO A 38 -1.93 -14.69 5.55
C PRO A 38 -0.57 -14.98 4.88
N THR A 39 -0.38 -16.21 4.42
CA THR A 39 0.78 -16.59 3.61
C THR A 39 0.88 -15.68 2.38
N GLY A 40 2.05 -15.17 2.09
CA GLY A 40 2.30 -14.23 1.00
C GLY A 40 2.16 -12.76 1.38
N CYS A 41 1.69 -12.45 2.61
CA CYS A 41 1.36 -11.08 3.02
C CYS A 41 2.34 -10.45 4.03
N VAL A 42 3.43 -11.13 4.39
CA VAL A 42 4.48 -10.49 5.19
C VAL A 42 5.34 -9.57 4.30
N PRO A 43 5.96 -8.51 4.84
CA PRO A 43 6.68 -7.50 4.03
C PRO A 43 7.71 -8.09 3.06
N ALA A 44 8.46 -9.11 3.48
CA ALA A 44 9.46 -9.77 2.62
C ALA A 44 8.83 -10.51 1.43
N GLU A 45 7.63 -11.06 1.59
CA GLU A 45 6.90 -11.75 0.51
C GLU A 45 6.24 -10.75 -0.44
N ILE A 46 5.69 -9.66 0.08
CA ILE A 46 5.18 -8.54 -0.73
C ILE A 46 6.32 -7.96 -1.58
N LYS A 47 7.49 -7.74 -0.99
CA LYS A 47 8.67 -7.27 -1.73
C LYS A 47 9.03 -8.22 -2.87
N ARG A 48 9.10 -9.54 -2.63
CA ARG A 48 9.36 -10.54 -3.69
C ARG A 48 8.30 -10.50 -4.79
N THR A 49 7.03 -10.39 -4.43
CA THR A 49 5.93 -10.28 -5.40
C THR A 49 6.11 -9.07 -6.31
N ARG A 50 6.50 -7.91 -5.76
CA ARG A 50 6.77 -6.69 -6.53
C ARG A 50 8.02 -6.84 -7.41
N GLU A 51 9.07 -7.50 -6.95
CA GLU A 51 10.27 -7.77 -7.75
C GLU A 51 9.97 -8.70 -8.93
N GLU A 52 9.13 -9.73 -8.73
CA GLU A 52 8.69 -10.61 -9.81
C GLU A 52 7.78 -9.86 -10.79
N PHE A 53 6.84 -9.04 -10.30
CA PHE A 53 6.04 -8.15 -11.13
C PHE A 53 6.92 -7.30 -12.03
N LYS A 54 7.92 -6.62 -11.44
CA LYS A 54 8.83 -5.76 -12.21
C LYS A 54 9.56 -6.52 -13.30
N ARG A 55 10.08 -7.72 -13.02
CA ARG A 55 10.75 -8.56 -14.03
C ARG A 55 9.84 -8.93 -15.20
N LEU A 56 8.58 -9.29 -14.91
CA LEU A 56 7.57 -9.61 -15.93
C LEU A 56 7.22 -8.37 -16.75
N TYR A 57 7.01 -7.23 -16.09
CA TYR A 57 6.69 -5.97 -16.75
C TYR A 57 7.83 -5.50 -17.68
N ASP A 58 9.08 -5.56 -17.22
CA ASP A 58 10.27 -5.18 -18.00
C ASP A 58 10.44 -6.07 -19.26
N ARG A 59 10.02 -7.33 -19.19
CA ARG A 59 9.95 -8.24 -20.33
C ARG A 59 8.71 -8.07 -21.23
N LYS A 60 7.85 -7.07 -20.92
CA LYS A 60 6.59 -6.80 -21.62
C LYS A 60 5.54 -7.94 -21.50
N GLU A 61 5.70 -8.81 -20.51
CA GLU A 61 4.74 -9.86 -20.18
C GLU A 61 3.61 -9.28 -19.28
N TYR A 62 2.88 -8.31 -19.82
CA TYR A 62 1.96 -7.47 -19.03
C TYR A 62 0.80 -8.25 -18.40
N ALA A 63 0.24 -9.23 -19.10
CA ALA A 63 -0.81 -10.08 -18.56
C ALA A 63 -0.29 -10.92 -17.37
N ALA A 64 0.92 -11.47 -17.47
CA ALA A 64 1.55 -12.22 -16.39
C ALA A 64 1.92 -11.31 -15.20
N ALA A 65 2.43 -10.11 -15.47
CA ALA A 65 2.71 -9.11 -14.45
C ALA A 65 1.45 -8.73 -13.68
N ARG A 66 0.34 -8.45 -14.38
CA ARG A 66 -0.97 -8.20 -13.78
C ARG A 66 -1.41 -9.36 -12.89
N ALA A 67 -1.38 -10.58 -13.41
CA ALA A 67 -1.80 -11.79 -12.68
C ALA A 67 -0.96 -12.05 -11.42
N LYS A 68 0.30 -11.57 -11.40
CA LYS A 68 1.19 -11.69 -10.24
C LYS A 68 0.83 -10.70 -9.14
N LEU A 69 0.48 -9.46 -9.48
CA LEU A 69 0.30 -8.38 -8.51
C LEU A 69 -1.16 -8.23 -8.03
N GLU A 70 -2.14 -8.47 -8.90
CA GLU A 70 -3.55 -8.25 -8.64
C GLU A 70 -4.07 -9.03 -7.40
N PRO A 71 -3.71 -10.30 -7.17
CA PRO A 71 -4.15 -11.05 -5.99
C PRO A 71 -3.63 -10.47 -4.67
N ALA A 72 -2.48 -9.79 -4.67
CA ALA A 72 -1.91 -9.20 -3.47
C ALA A 72 -2.86 -8.18 -2.83
N PHE A 73 -3.61 -7.40 -3.61
CA PHE A 73 -4.60 -6.45 -3.10
C PHE A 73 -5.78 -7.16 -2.42
N GLY A 74 -6.30 -8.24 -3.02
CA GLY A 74 -7.40 -9.01 -2.45
C GLY A 74 -7.02 -9.72 -1.15
N ASN A 75 -5.83 -10.30 -1.12
CA ASN A 75 -5.41 -11.16 -0.01
C ASN A 75 -4.68 -10.39 1.09
N CYS A 76 -3.88 -9.37 0.73
CA CYS A 76 -2.95 -8.71 1.64
C CYS A 76 -3.29 -7.25 1.95
N GLY A 77 -4.39 -6.71 1.43
CA GLY A 77 -4.67 -5.27 1.48
C GLY A 77 -4.61 -4.64 2.88
N LYS A 78 -4.95 -5.41 3.94
CA LYS A 78 -4.87 -4.94 5.33
C LYS A 78 -3.44 -4.93 5.91
N PHE A 79 -2.50 -5.61 5.26
CA PHE A 79 -1.13 -5.85 5.73
C PHE A 79 -0.08 -5.10 4.89
N ILE A 80 -0.51 -4.39 3.85
CA ILE A 80 0.35 -3.55 3.03
C ILE A 80 0.22 -2.12 3.56
N ASP A 81 1.35 -1.47 3.84
CA ASP A 81 1.34 -0.08 4.26
C ASP A 81 0.81 0.85 3.15
N TRP A 82 0.45 2.08 3.54
CA TRP A 82 -0.18 3.05 2.65
C TRP A 82 0.71 3.47 1.47
N LEU A 83 2.03 3.56 1.69
CA LEU A 83 2.99 3.96 0.67
C LEU A 83 3.20 2.85 -0.36
N ASP A 84 3.44 1.63 0.09
CA ASP A 84 3.53 0.45 -0.78
C ASP A 84 2.22 0.22 -1.54
N THR A 85 1.07 0.39 -0.88
CA THR A 85 -0.25 0.33 -1.54
C THR A 85 -0.35 1.34 -2.68
N GLY A 86 0.08 2.58 -2.47
CA GLY A 86 0.09 3.62 -3.49
C GLY A 86 0.95 3.27 -4.70
N TRP A 87 2.16 2.79 -4.48
CA TRP A 87 3.05 2.34 -5.54
C TRP A 87 2.51 1.12 -6.28
N MET A 88 2.03 0.10 -5.55
CA MET A 88 1.48 -1.12 -6.16
C MET A 88 0.24 -0.82 -7.01
N ARG A 89 -0.58 0.17 -6.64
CA ARG A 89 -1.70 0.63 -7.50
C ARG A 89 -1.20 1.24 -8.80
N ASN A 90 -0.18 2.07 -8.75
CA ASN A 90 0.43 2.63 -9.95
C ASN A 90 1.01 1.53 -10.86
N ASP A 91 1.74 0.59 -10.29
CA ASP A 91 2.35 -0.53 -11.00
C ASP A 91 1.28 -1.41 -11.67
N LEU A 92 0.26 -1.83 -10.92
CA LEU A 92 -0.83 -2.66 -11.42
C LEU A 92 -1.62 -1.95 -12.53
N ALA A 93 -1.93 -0.68 -12.34
CA ALA A 93 -2.66 0.13 -13.32
C ALA A 93 -1.91 0.19 -14.65
N LEU A 94 -0.60 0.38 -14.64
CA LEU A 94 0.21 0.35 -15.86
C LEU A 94 0.19 -1.02 -16.53
N ALA A 95 0.29 -2.11 -15.78
CA ALA A 95 0.21 -3.46 -16.36
C ALA A 95 -1.16 -3.72 -16.99
N GLN A 96 -2.24 -3.30 -16.33
CA GLN A 96 -3.61 -3.38 -16.85
C GLN A 96 -3.76 -2.56 -18.15
N LEU A 97 -3.25 -1.34 -18.18
CA LEU A 97 -3.26 -0.49 -19.37
C LEU A 97 -2.50 -1.13 -20.52
N ARG A 98 -1.29 -1.65 -20.28
CA ARG A 98 -0.44 -2.31 -21.29
C ARG A 98 -1.02 -3.63 -21.78
N ALA A 99 -1.82 -4.30 -20.95
CA ALA A 99 -2.60 -5.48 -21.32
C ALA A 99 -3.92 -5.14 -22.07
N GLY A 100 -4.18 -3.85 -22.35
CA GLY A 100 -5.37 -3.41 -23.09
C GLY A 100 -6.62 -3.18 -22.24
N ASP A 101 -6.50 -3.19 -20.92
CA ASP A 101 -7.63 -3.02 -19.98
C ASP A 101 -7.61 -1.63 -19.29
N ALA A 102 -7.92 -0.59 -20.07
CA ALA A 102 -7.98 0.78 -19.58
C ALA A 102 -9.06 0.98 -18.49
N ALA A 103 -10.12 0.19 -18.51
CA ALA A 103 -11.19 0.29 -17.50
C ALA A 103 -10.69 -0.20 -16.13
N SER A 104 -9.99 -1.32 -16.07
CA SER A 104 -9.37 -1.80 -14.83
C SER A 104 -8.29 -0.84 -14.32
N CYS A 105 -7.50 -0.26 -15.24
CA CYS A 105 -6.51 0.76 -14.92
C CYS A 105 -7.14 1.92 -14.13
N LEU A 106 -8.23 2.49 -14.60
CA LEU A 106 -8.93 3.58 -13.93
C LEU A 106 -9.49 3.16 -12.56
N ARG A 107 -10.10 1.96 -12.48
CA ARG A 107 -10.60 1.44 -11.18
C ARG A 107 -9.50 1.24 -10.16
N THR A 108 -8.35 0.73 -10.59
CA THR A 108 -7.20 0.52 -9.70
C THR A 108 -6.65 1.82 -9.13
N LEU A 109 -6.70 2.91 -9.91
CA LEU A 109 -6.21 4.24 -9.50
C LEU A 109 -7.28 5.10 -8.80
N GLU A 110 -8.53 4.70 -8.80
CA GLU A 110 -9.62 5.48 -8.19
C GLU A 110 -9.31 5.94 -6.76
N PRO A 111 -8.78 5.11 -5.84
CA PRO A 111 -8.44 5.56 -4.49
C PRO A 111 -7.36 6.65 -4.44
N LEU A 112 -6.55 6.82 -5.48
CA LEU A 112 -5.54 7.88 -5.59
C LEU A 112 -6.07 9.14 -6.29
N ALA A 113 -7.27 9.09 -6.88
CA ALA A 113 -7.79 10.17 -7.72
C ALA A 113 -7.98 11.48 -6.94
N LYS A 114 -8.42 11.40 -5.69
CA LYS A 114 -8.62 12.57 -4.83
C LYS A 114 -7.31 13.34 -4.62
N ASP A 115 -6.23 12.64 -4.31
CA ASP A 115 -4.91 13.25 -4.11
C ASP A 115 -4.28 13.65 -5.45
N ALA A 116 -4.50 12.90 -6.50
CA ALA A 116 -4.06 13.25 -7.85
C ALA A 116 -4.66 14.56 -8.35
N ALA A 117 -5.88 14.92 -7.93
CA ALA A 117 -6.54 16.18 -8.28
C ALA A 117 -6.00 17.41 -7.52
N LYS A 118 -5.29 17.21 -6.41
CA LYS A 118 -4.72 18.30 -5.61
C LYS A 118 -3.43 18.83 -6.25
N SER A 119 -3.06 20.08 -5.95
CA SER A 119 -1.71 20.59 -6.22
C SER A 119 -0.69 20.02 -5.22
N ASP A 120 0.60 20.07 -5.56
CA ASP A 120 1.67 19.65 -4.63
C ASP A 120 1.62 20.44 -3.32
N ALA A 121 1.32 21.74 -3.38
CA ALA A 121 1.16 22.59 -2.19
C ALA A 121 -0.03 22.17 -1.32
N GLN A 122 -1.12 21.68 -1.89
CA GLN A 122 -2.24 21.15 -1.13
C GLN A 122 -1.88 19.83 -0.45
N ILE A 123 -1.19 18.91 -1.14
CA ILE A 123 -0.68 17.67 -0.53
C ILE A 123 0.22 18.00 0.66
N THR A 124 1.16 18.94 0.48
CA THR A 124 2.08 19.36 1.54
C THR A 124 1.35 19.92 2.77
N ARG A 125 0.29 20.68 2.58
CA ARG A 125 -0.50 21.22 3.70
C ARG A 125 -1.36 20.17 4.42
N ASP A 126 -1.83 19.17 3.67
CA ASP A 126 -2.73 18.14 4.21
C ASP A 126 -1.97 17.05 5.00
N MET A 127 -0.66 16.93 4.80
CA MET A 127 0.18 15.94 5.48
C MET A 127 0.93 16.57 6.66
N VAL A 128 0.95 15.86 7.78
CA VAL A 128 1.53 16.37 9.04
C VAL A 128 3.05 16.26 9.07
N ALA A 129 3.60 15.16 8.56
CA ALA A 129 5.03 14.89 8.61
C ALA A 129 5.72 15.22 7.27
N PRO A 130 6.80 16.03 7.26
CA PRO A 130 7.54 16.35 6.04
C PRO A 130 8.06 15.12 5.28
N THR A 131 8.52 14.10 6.00
CA THR A 131 8.98 12.83 5.42
C THR A 131 7.88 12.10 4.67
N ASP A 132 6.63 12.17 5.15
CA ASP A 132 5.49 11.57 4.47
C ASP A 132 5.19 12.31 3.17
N VAL A 133 5.32 13.64 3.15
CA VAL A 133 5.18 14.44 1.93
C VAL A 133 6.20 14.02 0.88
N GLU A 134 7.48 13.91 1.26
CA GLU A 134 8.57 13.52 0.35
C GLU A 134 8.32 12.14 -0.26
N ASN A 135 7.79 11.21 0.50
CA ASN A 135 7.49 9.85 0.05
C ASN A 135 6.18 9.78 -0.78
N TRP A 136 5.16 10.56 -0.44
CA TRP A 136 3.84 10.49 -1.07
C TRP A 136 3.74 11.28 -2.38
N LEU A 137 4.38 12.42 -2.49
CA LEU A 137 4.34 13.23 -3.71
C LEU A 137 4.73 12.46 -4.98
N PRO A 138 5.79 11.63 -4.99
CA PRO A 138 6.11 10.80 -6.15
C PRO A 138 5.00 9.82 -6.54
N VAL A 139 4.32 9.21 -5.56
CA VAL A 139 3.17 8.32 -5.79
C VAL A 139 2.03 9.07 -6.46
N VAL A 140 1.69 10.26 -5.95
CA VAL A 140 0.63 11.12 -6.49
C VAL A 140 0.96 11.59 -7.91
N LYS A 141 2.21 11.98 -8.17
CA LYS A 141 2.65 12.39 -9.51
C LYS A 141 2.54 11.24 -10.52
N ALA A 142 2.93 10.04 -10.12
CA ALA A 142 2.75 8.84 -10.93
C ALA A 142 1.26 8.58 -11.21
N ALA A 143 0.41 8.67 -10.19
CA ALA A 143 -1.03 8.49 -10.34
C ALA A 143 -1.67 9.51 -11.29
N ARG A 144 -1.27 10.80 -11.24
CA ARG A 144 -1.72 11.83 -12.18
C ARG A 144 -1.41 11.46 -13.63
N THR A 145 -0.20 10.98 -13.87
CA THR A 145 0.25 10.57 -15.21
C THR A 145 -0.55 9.35 -15.66
N ASN A 146 -0.65 8.34 -14.82
CA ASN A 146 -1.31 7.08 -15.15
C ASN A 146 -2.82 7.27 -15.39
N LEU A 147 -3.51 8.08 -14.57
CA LEU A 147 -4.91 8.41 -14.78
C LEU A 147 -5.16 9.05 -16.15
N LYS A 148 -4.29 9.97 -16.59
CA LYS A 148 -4.38 10.58 -17.92
C LYS A 148 -4.19 9.54 -19.03
N LEU A 149 -3.21 8.66 -18.90
CA LEU A 149 -2.94 7.60 -19.88
C LEU A 149 -4.11 6.61 -19.98
N CYS A 150 -4.66 6.17 -18.85
CA CYS A 150 -5.79 5.24 -18.82
C CYS A 150 -7.07 5.88 -19.39
N ALA A 151 -7.32 7.16 -19.08
CA ALA A 151 -8.46 7.88 -19.64
C ALA A 151 -8.35 8.08 -21.16
N ALA A 152 -7.15 8.36 -21.68
CA ALA A 152 -6.91 8.48 -23.10
C ALA A 152 -7.11 7.16 -23.86
N ALA A 153 -6.72 6.03 -23.26
CA ALA A 153 -6.85 4.70 -23.87
C ALA A 153 -8.28 4.13 -23.80
N LYS A 154 -9.17 4.69 -22.99
CA LYS A 154 -10.58 4.27 -22.89
C LYS A 154 -11.44 4.76 -24.07
N LYS A 155 -10.96 5.74 -24.83
CA LYS A 155 -11.64 6.27 -26.02
C LYS A 155 -11.53 5.32 -27.20
#